data_0420c013996045bccf247009eda04cdf
#
_entry.id   0420c013996045bccf247009eda04cdf
#
_cell.length_a   1.000
_cell.length_b   1.000
_cell.length_c   1.000
_cell.angle_alpha   90.00
_cell.angle_beta   90.00
_cell.angle_gamma   90.00
#
_symmetry.space_group_name_H-M   'P 1'
#
loop_
_entity.id
_entity.type
_entity.pdbx_description
1 polymer ?
#
loop_
_entity_poly.entity_id
_entity_poly.type
_entity_poly.pdbx_seq_one_letter_code
_entity_poly.pdbx_strand_id
1 'polypeptide(L)'
;KKLAVDIIADNTESPIAKMNWNRGASEMALSPDGKEFAFIVRGDVYVANAEYGTTKRITNTATQERSVEFSPDGRSLVYAGERNGHWNIYVARIKDKDDKSFAYAKEIEEEQITKGTNACFQPSFSPDGKEIAYLENRTEIKVINLKSKKSRTVLPAKYNYSYQDGDQWYQWSPDGRWILAKYFEHGGWQHNDIALVKADGSGEIHNLTNSGYSDQNPKWMMNGKAIIWSTDRQGMRSHGSWGAQYDIYALFLDPEAWDEFRMNKEELALHKEIKELQKRKEAEEKAKAEKKQEKKGDKADKAGKKGKKEEGDKKDEGEKEGKKAKAEENKLPELKIDFENLEDRMV
;
A
#
# COMPACT_ATOMS: atom_id res chain seq x y z
N LYS A 1 -23.79 -28.02 -46.63
CA LYS A 1 -23.20 -28.94 -45.59
C LYS A 1 -21.82 -28.39 -45.27
N LYS A 2 -21.56 -27.99 -44.00
CA LYS A 2 -20.21 -27.69 -43.53
C LYS A 2 -19.44 -29.00 -43.46
N LEU A 3 -18.29 -29.06 -44.13
CA LEU A 3 -17.35 -30.16 -43.95
C LEU A 3 -16.51 -29.88 -42.71
N ALA A 4 -16.47 -30.77 -41.76
CA ALA A 4 -15.49 -30.79 -40.69
C ALA A 4 -14.26 -31.56 -41.21
N VAL A 5 -13.12 -30.89 -41.22
CA VAL A 5 -11.85 -31.51 -41.62
C VAL A 5 -10.94 -31.48 -40.39
N ASP A 6 -10.58 -32.66 -39.91
CA ASP A 6 -9.54 -32.80 -38.86
C ASP A 6 -8.18 -32.94 -39.57
N ILE A 7 -7.34 -31.95 -39.33
CA ILE A 7 -5.95 -31.99 -39.82
C ILE A 7 -5.07 -32.54 -38.70
N ILE A 8 -4.56 -33.75 -38.89
CA ILE A 8 -3.55 -34.31 -38.01
C ILE A 8 -2.19 -33.97 -38.63
N ALA A 9 -1.46 -33.09 -37.98
CA ALA A 9 -0.10 -32.73 -38.34
C ALA A 9 0.85 -33.07 -37.18
N ASP A 10 1.99 -33.65 -37.49
CA ASP A 10 3.10 -33.75 -36.55
C ASP A 10 3.67 -32.35 -36.31
N ASN A 11 3.17 -31.69 -35.30
CA ASN A 11 3.65 -30.36 -34.92
C ASN A 11 4.93 -30.53 -34.12
N THR A 12 6.07 -30.41 -34.80
CA THR A 12 7.41 -30.47 -34.20
C THR A 12 7.85 -29.14 -33.60
N GLU A 13 7.05 -28.11 -33.73
CA GLU A 13 7.36 -26.79 -33.13
C GLU A 13 7.12 -26.79 -31.62
N SER A 14 8.06 -26.23 -30.90
CA SER A 14 7.92 -26.05 -29.45
C SER A 14 6.68 -25.17 -29.14
N PRO A 15 5.77 -25.61 -28.24
CA PRO A 15 4.67 -24.79 -27.82
C PRO A 15 5.13 -23.54 -27.05
N ILE A 16 6.44 -23.44 -26.76
CA ILE A 16 7.03 -22.30 -26.02
C ILE A 16 7.86 -21.47 -27.01
N ALA A 17 7.44 -20.24 -27.26
CA ALA A 17 8.21 -19.25 -27.98
C ALA A 17 9.01 -18.41 -26.96
N LYS A 18 10.36 -18.41 -27.11
CA LYS A 18 11.22 -17.49 -26.37
C LYS A 18 11.33 -16.18 -27.12
N MET A 19 10.90 -15.09 -26.48
CA MET A 19 10.98 -13.74 -27.03
C MET A 19 11.88 -12.88 -26.16
N ASN A 20 12.79 -12.12 -26.79
CA ASN A 20 13.60 -11.13 -26.09
C ASN A 20 12.95 -9.77 -26.25
N TRP A 21 12.49 -9.21 -25.14
CA TRP A 21 11.91 -7.87 -25.09
C TRP A 21 12.92 -6.93 -24.43
N ASN A 22 13.53 -6.05 -25.21
CA ASN A 22 14.44 -5.02 -24.73
C ASN A 22 13.78 -3.63 -24.69
N ARG A 23 12.51 -3.55 -25.03
CA ARG A 23 11.70 -2.31 -25.04
C ARG A 23 10.23 -2.66 -24.79
N GLY A 24 9.45 -1.64 -24.33
CA GLY A 24 7.98 -1.71 -24.31
C GLY A 24 7.36 -2.16 -22.99
N ALA A 25 8.13 -2.26 -21.91
CA ALA A 25 7.54 -2.29 -20.58
C ALA A 25 6.97 -0.91 -20.25
N SER A 26 5.68 -0.84 -19.91
CA SER A 26 4.98 0.41 -19.65
C SER A 26 4.88 0.76 -18.18
N GLU A 27 4.87 -0.23 -17.32
CA GLU A 27 4.69 -0.09 -15.89
C GLU A 27 5.52 -1.14 -15.16
N MET A 28 5.95 -0.85 -13.94
CA MET A 28 6.77 -1.76 -13.17
C MET A 28 6.47 -1.61 -11.67
N ALA A 29 6.42 -2.74 -10.96
CA ALA A 29 6.34 -2.82 -9.51
C ALA A 29 7.41 -3.77 -8.98
N LEU A 30 8.05 -3.40 -7.85
CA LEU A 30 9.04 -4.22 -7.18
C LEU A 30 8.35 -5.02 -6.07
N SER A 31 8.73 -6.28 -5.90
CA SER A 31 8.27 -7.08 -4.76
C SER A 31 8.79 -6.51 -3.43
N PRO A 32 8.08 -6.69 -2.30
CA PRO A 32 8.50 -6.14 -1.00
C PRO A 32 9.89 -6.59 -0.56
N ASP A 33 10.33 -7.78 -0.96
CA ASP A 33 11.65 -8.32 -0.66
C ASP A 33 12.72 -7.96 -1.70
N GLY A 34 12.35 -7.22 -2.76
CA GLY A 34 13.25 -6.76 -3.82
C GLY A 34 13.74 -7.84 -4.78
N LYS A 35 13.20 -9.08 -4.71
CA LYS A 35 13.70 -10.20 -5.51
C LYS A 35 12.97 -10.42 -6.82
N GLU A 36 11.80 -9.87 -6.97
CA GLU A 36 11.01 -9.94 -8.20
C GLU A 36 10.52 -8.56 -8.60
N PHE A 37 10.31 -8.36 -9.88
CA PHE A 37 9.59 -7.21 -10.39
C PHE A 37 8.50 -7.66 -11.35
N ALA A 38 7.32 -7.08 -11.17
CA ALA A 38 6.20 -7.22 -12.09
C ALA A 38 6.24 -6.06 -13.10
N PHE A 39 5.87 -6.33 -14.33
CA PHE A 39 5.83 -5.34 -15.39
C PHE A 39 4.79 -5.71 -16.45
N ILE A 40 4.38 -4.72 -17.22
CA ILE A 40 3.39 -4.89 -18.27
C ILE A 40 4.05 -4.73 -19.64
N VAL A 41 3.88 -5.73 -20.49
CA VAL A 41 4.33 -5.71 -21.87
C VAL A 41 3.20 -6.14 -22.78
N ARG A 42 2.88 -5.32 -23.77
CA ARG A 42 1.81 -5.57 -24.75
C ARG A 42 0.45 -5.90 -24.11
N GLY A 43 0.20 -5.31 -22.97
CA GLY A 43 -1.05 -5.48 -22.24
C GLY A 43 -1.08 -6.66 -21.28
N ASP A 44 -0.06 -7.53 -21.23
CA ASP A 44 0.00 -8.63 -20.28
C ASP A 44 0.95 -8.34 -19.12
N VAL A 45 0.61 -8.90 -17.95
CA VAL A 45 1.43 -8.87 -16.75
C VAL A 45 2.46 -9.99 -16.78
N TYR A 46 3.71 -9.63 -16.54
CA TYR A 46 4.84 -10.53 -16.37
C TYR A 46 5.50 -10.31 -15.02
N VAL A 47 6.12 -11.35 -14.48
CA VAL A 47 7.02 -11.25 -13.33
C VAL A 47 8.38 -11.82 -13.69
N ALA A 48 9.44 -11.12 -13.37
CA ALA A 48 10.80 -11.59 -13.53
C ALA A 48 11.55 -11.58 -12.20
N ASN A 49 12.39 -12.60 -12.00
CA ASN A 49 13.34 -12.62 -10.92
C ASN A 49 14.44 -11.60 -11.19
N ALA A 50 14.76 -10.76 -10.18
CA ALA A 50 15.70 -9.64 -10.33
C ALA A 50 17.16 -10.09 -10.52
N GLU A 51 17.53 -11.25 -9.96
CA GLU A 51 18.90 -11.77 -10.01
C GLU A 51 19.12 -12.68 -11.23
N TYR A 52 18.20 -13.61 -11.48
CA TYR A 52 18.40 -14.65 -12.48
C TYR A 52 17.67 -14.38 -13.81
N GLY A 53 16.82 -13.35 -13.87
CA GLY A 53 16.09 -12.99 -15.07
C GLY A 53 15.02 -13.98 -15.51
N THR A 54 14.76 -15.05 -14.72
CA THR A 54 13.67 -15.99 -15.01
C THR A 54 12.35 -15.24 -15.02
N THR A 55 11.65 -15.30 -16.15
CA THR A 55 10.43 -14.52 -16.38
C THR A 55 9.25 -15.45 -16.58
N LYS A 56 8.13 -15.11 -15.96
CA LYS A 56 6.85 -15.80 -16.10
C LYS A 56 5.77 -14.83 -16.54
N ARG A 57 4.98 -15.22 -17.53
CA ARG A 57 3.75 -14.53 -17.91
C ARG A 57 2.65 -14.88 -16.91
N ILE A 58 2.02 -13.87 -16.35
CA ILE A 58 0.98 -14.00 -15.32
C ILE A 58 -0.40 -14.00 -15.98
N THR A 59 -0.64 -13.04 -16.88
CA THR A 59 -1.89 -12.97 -17.65
C THR A 59 -1.65 -13.39 -19.09
N ASN A 60 -2.68 -13.95 -19.72
CA ASN A 60 -2.67 -14.37 -21.11
C ASN A 60 -4.05 -14.09 -21.72
N THR A 61 -4.31 -12.83 -21.95
CA THR A 61 -5.61 -12.37 -22.43
C THR A 61 -5.45 -11.66 -23.78
N ALA A 62 -6.56 -11.51 -24.49
CA ALA A 62 -6.59 -10.72 -25.73
C ALA A 62 -6.81 -9.21 -25.46
N THR A 63 -6.89 -8.82 -24.19
CA THR A 63 -7.21 -7.47 -23.72
C THR A 63 -6.02 -6.86 -22.99
N GLN A 64 -6.19 -5.73 -22.32
CA GLN A 64 -5.10 -5.01 -21.67
C GLN A 64 -5.19 -5.10 -20.15
N GLU A 65 -4.03 -5.20 -19.52
CA GLU A 65 -3.80 -4.97 -18.11
C GLU A 65 -3.01 -3.68 -17.89
N ARG A 66 -3.25 -3.01 -16.74
CA ARG A 66 -2.57 -1.78 -16.30
C ARG A 66 -2.42 -1.73 -14.79
N SER A 67 -1.53 -0.88 -14.31
CA SER A 67 -1.39 -0.52 -12.88
C SER A 67 -1.11 -1.73 -11.98
N VAL A 68 -0.04 -2.45 -12.28
CA VAL A 68 0.36 -3.63 -11.52
C VAL A 68 1.05 -3.23 -10.21
N GLU A 69 0.70 -3.90 -9.10
CA GLU A 69 1.32 -3.74 -7.77
C GLU A 69 1.40 -5.08 -7.04
N PHE A 70 2.46 -5.30 -6.24
CA PHE A 70 2.55 -6.44 -5.35
C PHE A 70 1.80 -6.20 -4.04
N SER A 71 1.22 -7.26 -3.48
CA SER A 71 0.74 -7.25 -2.10
C SER A 71 1.90 -7.10 -1.11
N PRO A 72 1.65 -6.60 0.12
CA PRO A 72 2.70 -6.44 1.14
C PRO A 72 3.43 -7.72 1.53
N ASP A 73 2.81 -8.88 1.34
CA ASP A 73 3.41 -10.19 1.58
C ASP A 73 4.13 -10.77 0.35
N GLY A 74 4.09 -10.07 -0.79
CA GLY A 74 4.71 -10.49 -2.05
C GLY A 74 4.03 -11.68 -2.74
N ARG A 75 2.89 -12.18 -2.24
CA ARG A 75 2.24 -13.39 -2.74
C ARG A 75 1.07 -13.15 -3.68
N SER A 76 0.70 -11.89 -3.86
CA SER A 76 -0.37 -11.48 -4.77
C SER A 76 0.07 -10.30 -5.61
N LEU A 77 -0.52 -10.19 -6.78
CA LEU A 77 -0.44 -9.04 -7.68
C LEU A 77 -1.84 -8.48 -7.86
N VAL A 78 -1.98 -7.17 -7.78
CA VAL A 78 -3.20 -6.49 -8.17
C VAL A 78 -2.96 -5.71 -9.46
N TYR A 79 -3.94 -5.66 -10.32
CA TYR A 79 -3.92 -4.90 -11.57
C TYR A 79 -5.33 -4.57 -12.03
N ALA A 80 -5.45 -3.54 -12.85
CA ALA A 80 -6.65 -3.26 -13.62
C ALA A 80 -6.62 -4.06 -14.93
N GLY A 81 -7.70 -4.74 -15.28
CA GLY A 81 -7.80 -5.54 -16.50
C GLY A 81 -9.07 -5.24 -17.26
N GLU A 82 -8.96 -5.09 -18.58
CA GLU A 82 -10.11 -5.01 -19.45
C GLU A 82 -10.63 -6.42 -19.74
N ARG A 83 -11.90 -6.66 -19.42
CA ARG A 83 -12.59 -7.90 -19.78
C ARG A 83 -14.01 -7.56 -20.23
N ASN A 84 -14.42 -8.11 -21.38
CA ASN A 84 -15.75 -7.88 -21.95
C ASN A 84 -16.08 -6.37 -22.16
N GLY A 85 -15.08 -5.56 -22.49
CA GLY A 85 -15.23 -4.12 -22.69
C GLY A 85 -15.33 -3.30 -21.41
N HIS A 86 -15.05 -3.87 -20.26
CA HIS A 86 -15.09 -3.19 -18.95
C HIS A 86 -13.78 -3.34 -18.20
N TRP A 87 -13.32 -2.25 -17.63
CA TRP A 87 -12.14 -2.21 -16.75
C TRP A 87 -12.53 -2.55 -15.32
N ASN A 88 -11.95 -3.59 -14.79
CA ASN A 88 -12.15 -4.05 -13.41
C ASN A 88 -10.82 -4.37 -12.73
N ILE A 89 -10.84 -4.51 -11.41
CA ILE A 89 -9.67 -4.88 -10.62
C ILE A 89 -9.60 -6.39 -10.48
N TYR A 90 -8.42 -6.94 -10.71
CA TYR A 90 -8.09 -8.35 -10.62
C TYR A 90 -6.95 -8.56 -9.64
N VAL A 91 -6.92 -9.72 -9.01
CA VAL A 91 -5.82 -10.16 -8.15
C VAL A 91 -5.38 -11.54 -8.60
N ALA A 92 -4.10 -11.67 -8.95
CA ALA A 92 -3.45 -12.95 -9.18
C ALA A 92 -2.69 -13.37 -7.92
N ARG A 93 -2.86 -14.62 -7.48
CA ARG A 93 -2.24 -15.16 -6.24
C ARG A 93 -1.45 -16.43 -6.53
N ILE A 94 -0.33 -16.59 -5.85
CA ILE A 94 0.38 -17.87 -5.78
C ILE A 94 -0.47 -18.82 -4.96
N LYS A 95 -0.97 -19.91 -5.59
CA LYS A 95 -1.90 -20.85 -4.95
C LYS A 95 -1.21 -21.76 -3.95
N ASP A 96 -0.06 -22.33 -4.32
CA ASP A 96 0.70 -23.22 -3.46
C ASP A 96 1.43 -22.43 -2.38
N LYS A 97 1.25 -22.81 -1.11
CA LYS A 97 1.87 -22.12 0.05
C LYS A 97 3.38 -22.32 0.08
N ASP A 98 3.87 -23.40 -0.49
CA ASP A 98 5.29 -23.73 -0.52
C ASP A 98 6.05 -23.00 -1.65
N ASP A 99 5.35 -22.53 -2.67
CA ASP A 99 5.93 -21.69 -3.71
C ASP A 99 6.27 -20.30 -3.14
N LYS A 100 7.53 -19.87 -3.32
CA LYS A 100 8.08 -18.67 -2.68
C LYS A 100 8.00 -17.42 -3.55
N SER A 101 7.84 -17.58 -4.86
CA SER A 101 7.94 -16.50 -5.84
C SER A 101 7.06 -16.76 -7.05
N PHE A 102 6.62 -15.71 -7.72
CA PHE A 102 5.83 -15.80 -8.94
C PHE A 102 6.58 -16.44 -10.09
N ALA A 103 7.86 -16.08 -10.27
CA ALA A 103 8.67 -16.60 -11.37
C ALA A 103 8.74 -18.12 -11.39
N TYR A 104 8.66 -18.77 -10.24
CA TYR A 104 8.74 -20.22 -10.07
C TYR A 104 7.42 -20.88 -9.62
N ALA A 105 6.37 -20.11 -9.37
CA ALA A 105 5.09 -20.65 -8.91
C ALA A 105 4.53 -21.67 -9.91
N LYS A 106 4.06 -22.80 -9.42
CA LYS A 106 3.48 -23.88 -10.25
C LYS A 106 2.10 -23.48 -10.74
N GLU A 107 1.31 -22.87 -9.88
CA GLU A 107 -0.07 -22.48 -10.16
C GLU A 107 -0.36 -21.08 -9.62
N ILE A 108 -1.00 -20.26 -10.46
CA ILE A 108 -1.45 -18.92 -10.13
C ILE A 108 -2.96 -18.88 -10.34
N GLU A 109 -3.67 -18.36 -9.34
CA GLU A 109 -5.12 -18.19 -9.37
C GLU A 109 -5.45 -16.71 -9.56
N GLU A 110 -6.31 -16.39 -10.55
CA GLU A 110 -6.82 -15.04 -10.79
C GLU A 110 -8.23 -14.91 -10.22
N GLU A 111 -8.49 -13.81 -9.52
CA GLU A 111 -9.81 -13.44 -8.99
C GLU A 111 -10.19 -12.05 -9.46
N GLN A 112 -11.39 -11.89 -10.01
CA GLN A 112 -11.98 -10.59 -10.28
C GLN A 112 -12.53 -9.99 -8.98
N ILE A 113 -12.03 -8.82 -8.59
CA ILE A 113 -12.36 -8.15 -7.33
C ILE A 113 -13.54 -7.20 -7.47
N THR A 114 -13.52 -6.31 -8.47
CA THR A 114 -14.64 -5.42 -8.77
C THR A 114 -15.51 -6.01 -9.89
N LYS A 115 -16.81 -5.72 -9.84
CA LYS A 115 -17.76 -6.21 -10.83
C LYS A 115 -18.69 -5.07 -11.19
N GLY A 116 -18.80 -4.76 -12.46
CA GLY A 116 -19.68 -3.69 -12.94
C GLY A 116 -19.24 -3.13 -14.27
N THR A 117 -19.91 -2.07 -14.67
CA THR A 117 -19.66 -1.34 -15.92
C THR A 117 -18.85 -0.07 -15.71
N ASN A 118 -18.72 0.39 -14.46
CA ASN A 118 -17.86 1.52 -14.11
C ASN A 118 -16.39 1.10 -14.25
N ALA A 119 -15.63 1.93 -14.93
CA ALA A 119 -14.21 1.66 -15.13
C ALA A 119 -13.43 1.81 -13.83
N CYS A 120 -12.67 0.77 -13.44
CA CYS A 120 -11.85 0.74 -12.24
C CYS A 120 -10.37 0.68 -12.61
N PHE A 121 -9.56 1.61 -12.06
CA PHE A 121 -8.15 1.79 -12.40
C PHE A 121 -7.26 1.95 -11.16
N GLN A 122 -5.95 1.89 -11.38
CA GLN A 122 -4.90 2.22 -10.42
C GLN A 122 -5.11 1.56 -9.04
N PRO A 123 -5.29 0.22 -8.97
CA PRO A 123 -5.45 -0.43 -7.68
C PRO A 123 -4.17 -0.37 -6.86
N SER A 124 -4.32 -0.27 -5.53
CA SER A 124 -3.22 -0.33 -4.58
C SER A 124 -3.64 -1.08 -3.32
N PHE A 125 -2.80 -2.00 -2.84
CA PHE A 125 -3.05 -2.71 -1.60
C PHE A 125 -2.92 -1.80 -0.38
N SER A 126 -3.78 -2.00 0.62
CA SER A 126 -3.51 -1.47 1.95
C SER A 126 -2.25 -2.10 2.54
N PRO A 127 -1.50 -1.41 3.42
CA PRO A 127 -0.25 -1.94 3.99
C PRO A 127 -0.41 -3.25 4.76
N ASP A 128 -1.61 -3.58 5.23
CA ASP A 128 -1.93 -4.87 5.87
C ASP A 128 -2.44 -5.94 4.88
N GLY A 129 -2.55 -5.60 3.60
CA GLY A 129 -2.98 -6.49 2.52
C GLY A 129 -4.45 -6.91 2.55
N LYS A 130 -5.28 -6.30 3.40
CA LYS A 130 -6.70 -6.72 3.56
C LYS A 130 -7.66 -5.96 2.66
N GLU A 131 -7.26 -4.82 2.16
CA GLU A 131 -8.06 -3.94 1.34
C GLU A 131 -7.32 -3.50 0.08
N ILE A 132 -8.06 -3.05 -0.90
CA ILE A 132 -7.53 -2.44 -2.12
C ILE A 132 -8.23 -1.10 -2.31
N ALA A 133 -7.44 -0.02 -2.44
CA ALA A 133 -7.91 1.25 -2.96
C ALA A 133 -7.89 1.22 -4.49
N TYR A 134 -8.80 1.92 -5.14
CA TYR A 134 -8.86 2.04 -6.60
C TYR A 134 -9.61 3.30 -7.00
N LEU A 135 -9.39 3.75 -8.23
CA LEU A 135 -10.17 4.81 -8.86
C LEU A 135 -11.35 4.23 -9.61
N GLU A 136 -12.57 4.70 -9.30
CA GLU A 136 -13.75 4.44 -10.10
C GLU A 136 -14.06 5.65 -11.00
N ASN A 137 -14.28 5.42 -12.28
CA ASN A 137 -14.53 6.45 -13.29
C ASN A 137 -13.48 7.57 -13.27
N ARG A 138 -12.21 7.21 -13.03
CA ARG A 138 -11.01 8.08 -12.99
C ARG A 138 -10.88 9.03 -11.81
N THR A 139 -11.94 9.36 -11.09
CA THR A 139 -11.94 10.46 -10.12
C THR A 139 -12.33 10.05 -8.72
N GLU A 140 -13.21 9.07 -8.56
CA GLU A 140 -13.66 8.63 -7.26
C GLU A 140 -12.67 7.63 -6.64
N ILE A 141 -12.11 7.92 -5.48
CA ILE A 141 -11.28 6.96 -4.75
C ILE A 141 -12.19 6.10 -3.88
N LYS A 142 -12.14 4.80 -4.13
CA LYS A 142 -12.88 3.78 -3.38
C LYS A 142 -11.93 2.77 -2.75
N VAL A 143 -12.40 2.15 -1.69
CA VAL A 143 -11.68 1.06 -1.03
C VAL A 143 -12.61 -0.14 -0.94
N ILE A 144 -12.12 -1.30 -1.34
CA ILE A 144 -12.81 -2.58 -1.24
C ILE A 144 -12.11 -3.50 -0.26
N ASN A 145 -12.87 -4.10 0.65
CA ASN A 145 -12.36 -5.10 1.57
C ASN A 145 -12.34 -6.48 0.89
N LEU A 146 -11.18 -7.12 0.85
CA LEU A 146 -10.97 -8.37 0.10
C LEU A 146 -11.77 -9.56 0.64
N LYS A 147 -12.04 -9.58 1.95
CA LYS A 147 -12.80 -10.66 2.58
C LYS A 147 -14.31 -10.48 2.41
N SER A 148 -14.83 -9.30 2.71
CA SER A 148 -16.27 -9.02 2.66
C SER A 148 -16.78 -8.65 1.28
N LYS A 149 -15.87 -8.27 0.35
CA LYS A 149 -16.15 -7.74 -0.99
C LYS A 149 -17.03 -6.49 -0.97
N LYS A 150 -17.09 -5.80 0.16
CA LYS A 150 -17.80 -4.52 0.28
C LYS A 150 -16.88 -3.38 -0.04
N SER A 151 -17.34 -2.46 -0.90
CA SER A 151 -16.64 -1.22 -1.22
C SER A 151 -17.26 -0.03 -0.51
N ARG A 152 -16.42 1.00 -0.30
CA ARG A 152 -16.82 2.31 0.24
C ARG A 152 -16.12 3.42 -0.53
N THR A 153 -16.77 4.56 -0.66
CA THR A 153 -16.16 5.77 -1.20
C THR A 153 -15.32 6.44 -0.11
N VAL A 154 -14.09 6.79 -0.46
CA VAL A 154 -13.14 7.48 0.43
C VAL A 154 -13.02 8.94 0.01
N LEU A 155 -12.73 9.21 -1.28
CA LEU A 155 -12.77 10.56 -1.83
C LEU A 155 -13.81 10.63 -2.93
N PRO A 156 -14.92 11.39 -2.73
CA PRO A 156 -15.93 11.59 -3.77
C PRO A 156 -15.38 12.27 -5.02
N ALA A 157 -15.93 11.91 -6.19
CA ALA A 157 -15.50 12.41 -7.49
C ALA A 157 -15.52 13.95 -7.61
N LYS A 158 -16.39 14.63 -6.87
CA LYS A 158 -16.51 16.11 -6.88
C LYS A 158 -15.25 16.85 -6.38
N TYR A 159 -14.38 16.14 -5.65
CA TYR A 159 -13.13 16.68 -5.12
C TYR A 159 -11.92 16.24 -5.93
N ASN A 160 -12.16 15.77 -7.14
CA ASN A 160 -11.10 15.31 -8.03
C ASN A 160 -11.40 15.67 -9.47
N TYR A 161 -10.39 15.73 -10.31
CA TYR A 161 -10.51 16.01 -11.73
C TYR A 161 -9.49 15.18 -12.50
N SER A 162 -9.94 14.54 -13.56
CA SER A 162 -9.06 13.77 -14.46
C SER A 162 -9.18 14.29 -15.87
N TYR A 163 -8.05 14.64 -16.46
CA TYR A 163 -7.93 15.01 -17.86
C TYR A 163 -7.67 13.79 -18.75
N GLN A 164 -6.87 12.86 -18.25
CA GLN A 164 -6.50 11.64 -18.96
C GLN A 164 -6.29 10.47 -17.99
N ASP A 165 -6.27 9.23 -18.52
CA ASP A 165 -5.99 8.05 -17.72
C ASP A 165 -4.61 8.16 -17.06
N GLY A 166 -4.55 7.86 -15.75
CA GLY A 166 -3.31 7.84 -14.99
C GLY A 166 -2.84 9.19 -14.45
N ASP A 167 -3.60 10.27 -14.62
CA ASP A 167 -3.25 11.60 -14.12
C ASP A 167 -3.60 11.80 -12.64
N GLN A 168 -4.36 10.89 -12.06
CA GLN A 168 -4.69 10.91 -10.63
C GLN A 168 -3.61 10.23 -9.82
N TRP A 169 -3.36 10.78 -8.64
CA TRP A 169 -2.38 10.24 -7.73
C TRP A 169 -2.96 10.12 -6.33
N TYR A 170 -2.75 8.98 -5.72
CA TYR A 170 -3.04 8.73 -4.33
C TYR A 170 -2.10 7.65 -3.76
N GLN A 171 -1.94 7.60 -2.46
CA GLN A 171 -1.11 6.61 -1.78
C GLN A 171 -1.63 6.35 -0.37
N TRP A 172 -1.64 5.09 0.05
CA TRP A 172 -1.91 4.73 1.42
C TRP A 172 -0.87 5.31 2.39
N SER A 173 -1.32 5.72 3.58
CA SER A 173 -0.41 5.95 4.69
C SER A 173 0.23 4.64 5.16
N PRO A 174 1.44 4.67 5.73
CA PRO A 174 2.11 3.46 6.23
C PRO A 174 1.30 2.66 7.25
N ASP A 175 0.38 3.30 7.99
CA ASP A 175 -0.51 2.63 8.94
C ASP A 175 -1.85 2.17 8.35
N GLY A 176 -2.09 2.45 7.07
CA GLY A 176 -3.31 2.09 6.36
C GLY A 176 -4.58 2.82 6.78
N ARG A 177 -4.47 3.88 7.59
CA ARG A 177 -5.64 4.63 8.12
C ARG A 177 -6.02 5.81 7.26
N TRP A 178 -5.09 6.31 6.45
CA TRP A 178 -5.25 7.48 5.61
C TRP A 178 -4.87 7.19 4.16
N ILE A 179 -5.41 8.00 3.28
CA ILE A 179 -5.00 8.09 1.88
C ILE A 179 -4.53 9.53 1.65
N LEU A 180 -3.29 9.66 1.20
CA LEU A 180 -2.71 10.90 0.70
C LEU A 180 -3.10 11.02 -0.77
N ALA A 181 -3.75 12.12 -1.18
CA ALA A 181 -4.32 12.26 -2.51
C ALA A 181 -4.21 13.68 -3.05
N LYS A 182 -4.26 13.81 -4.36
CA LYS A 182 -4.60 15.07 -5.01
C LYS A 182 -6.03 15.46 -4.64
N TYR A 183 -6.24 16.75 -4.45
CA TYR A 183 -7.50 17.30 -3.96
C TYR A 183 -7.86 18.60 -4.64
N PHE A 184 -9.11 18.73 -5.05
CA PHE A 184 -9.64 19.92 -5.73
C PHE A 184 -10.85 20.45 -4.97
N GLU A 185 -10.63 21.26 -3.97
CA GLU A 185 -11.71 21.79 -3.14
C GLU A 185 -12.56 22.84 -3.84
N HIS A 186 -11.92 23.75 -4.55
CA HIS A 186 -12.55 24.96 -5.08
C HIS A 186 -12.69 24.99 -6.61
N GLY A 187 -12.53 23.86 -7.24
CA GLY A 187 -12.69 23.71 -8.71
C GLY A 187 -11.65 24.49 -9.51
N GLY A 188 -11.05 23.90 -10.42
CA GLY A 188 -9.97 24.43 -11.22
C GLY A 188 -9.00 23.31 -11.52
N TRP A 189 -9.02 22.86 -12.73
CA TRP A 189 -8.25 21.71 -13.15
C TRP A 189 -6.71 21.91 -13.09
N GLN A 190 -6.25 23.13 -12.83
CA GLN A 190 -4.82 23.47 -12.83
C GLN A 190 -4.20 23.62 -11.43
N HIS A 191 -5.01 23.84 -10.40
CA HIS A 191 -4.53 24.11 -9.05
C HIS A 191 -5.07 23.05 -8.11
N ASN A 192 -4.32 21.99 -7.97
CA ASN A 192 -4.65 20.94 -7.03
C ASN A 192 -3.87 21.11 -5.72
N ASP A 193 -4.58 20.92 -4.64
CA ASP A 193 -4.01 20.76 -3.32
C ASP A 193 -3.66 19.30 -3.04
N ILE A 194 -3.09 19.07 -1.87
CA ILE A 194 -2.82 17.76 -1.31
C ILE A 194 -3.66 17.60 -0.06
N ALA A 195 -4.37 16.48 0.04
CA ALA A 195 -5.17 16.17 1.22
C ALA A 195 -4.85 14.81 1.81
N LEU A 196 -5.07 14.69 3.12
CA LEU A 196 -5.22 13.43 3.82
C LEU A 196 -6.71 13.12 3.95
N VAL A 197 -7.07 11.93 3.47
CA VAL A 197 -8.44 11.46 3.48
C VAL A 197 -8.50 10.20 4.34
N LYS A 198 -9.45 10.14 5.28
CA LYS A 198 -9.60 8.96 6.13
C LYS A 198 -10.06 7.76 5.33
N ALA A 199 -9.34 6.65 5.44
CA ALA A 199 -9.58 5.47 4.62
C ALA A 199 -10.83 4.67 5.03
N ASP A 200 -11.43 4.95 6.18
CA ASP A 200 -12.62 4.27 6.70
C ASP A 200 -13.95 4.66 6.00
N GLY A 201 -13.92 5.69 5.15
CA GLY A 201 -15.10 6.21 4.46
C GLY A 201 -15.97 7.15 5.30
N SER A 202 -15.46 7.64 6.44
CA SER A 202 -16.17 8.62 7.28
C SER A 202 -16.39 9.98 6.59
N GLY A 203 -15.64 10.27 5.54
CA GLY A 203 -15.66 11.56 4.85
C GLY A 203 -14.77 12.61 5.52
N GLU A 204 -13.92 12.22 6.47
CA GLU A 204 -12.93 13.10 7.09
C GLU A 204 -11.82 13.40 6.09
N ILE A 205 -11.65 14.68 5.73
CA ILE A 205 -10.68 15.20 4.77
C ILE A 205 -9.95 16.38 5.37
N HIS A 206 -8.63 16.36 5.34
CA HIS A 206 -7.77 17.46 5.74
C HIS A 206 -6.99 17.96 4.53
N ASN A 207 -7.32 19.17 4.04
CA ASN A 207 -6.52 19.84 3.02
C ASN A 207 -5.21 20.32 3.67
N LEU A 208 -4.09 19.77 3.23
CA LEU A 208 -2.79 20.03 3.85
C LEU A 208 -2.07 21.24 3.29
N THR A 209 -2.33 21.60 2.04
CA THR A 209 -1.61 22.69 1.38
C THR A 209 -2.46 23.95 1.27
N ASN A 210 -3.76 23.80 1.05
CA ASN A 210 -4.75 24.88 0.95
C ASN A 210 -4.18 26.10 0.21
N SER A 211 -3.64 25.87 -0.98
CA SER A 211 -2.84 26.84 -1.72
C SER A 211 -3.48 27.20 -3.06
N GLY A 212 -3.21 28.38 -3.55
CA GLY A 212 -3.60 28.75 -4.93
C GLY A 212 -2.58 28.29 -5.98
N TYR A 213 -1.76 27.28 -5.66
CA TYR A 213 -0.67 26.79 -6.47
C TYR A 213 -0.94 25.37 -6.95
N SER A 214 -0.08 24.84 -7.81
CA SER A 214 -0.18 23.45 -8.28
C SER A 214 0.73 22.56 -7.43
N ASP A 215 0.17 21.87 -6.46
CA ASP A 215 0.87 20.96 -5.55
C ASP A 215 0.78 19.53 -6.08
N GLN A 216 1.91 18.92 -6.44
CA GLN A 216 1.93 17.67 -7.20
C GLN A 216 2.85 16.61 -6.59
N ASN A 217 2.55 15.34 -6.92
CA ASN A 217 3.39 14.18 -6.62
C ASN A 217 3.78 14.05 -5.14
N PRO A 218 2.84 14.18 -4.20
CA PRO A 218 3.16 14.03 -2.80
C PRO A 218 3.68 12.63 -2.48
N LYS A 219 4.63 12.52 -1.54
CA LYS A 219 5.23 11.26 -1.09
C LYS A 219 5.33 11.22 0.43
N TRP A 220 5.04 10.08 1.00
CA TRP A 220 5.32 9.82 2.40
C TRP A 220 6.82 9.75 2.67
N MET A 221 7.25 10.38 3.76
CA MET A 221 8.62 10.37 4.24
C MET A 221 8.67 9.96 5.71
N MET A 222 9.85 9.51 6.16
CA MET A 222 10.12 9.19 7.57
C MET A 222 9.08 8.25 8.20
N ASN A 223 8.65 7.22 7.46
CA ASN A 223 7.61 6.27 7.87
C ASN A 223 6.26 6.95 8.23
N GLY A 224 5.87 7.98 7.47
CA GLY A 224 4.61 8.70 7.65
C GLY A 224 4.66 9.90 8.58
N LYS A 225 5.82 10.26 9.12
CA LYS A 225 5.98 11.44 9.98
C LYS A 225 6.01 12.74 9.20
N ALA A 226 6.33 12.68 7.91
CA ALA A 226 6.36 13.82 7.00
C ALA A 226 5.87 13.42 5.60
N ILE A 227 5.51 14.42 4.83
CA ILE A 227 5.27 14.33 3.39
C ILE A 227 6.15 15.33 2.65
N ILE A 228 6.48 15.01 1.41
CA ILE A 228 7.12 15.96 0.47
C ILE A 228 6.29 16.04 -0.80
N TRP A 229 6.32 17.16 -1.46
CA TRP A 229 5.67 17.35 -2.76
C TRP A 229 6.38 18.41 -3.60
N SER A 230 6.04 18.47 -4.88
CA SER A 230 6.48 19.55 -5.77
C SER A 230 5.39 20.58 -5.92
N THR A 231 5.78 21.86 -5.90
CA THR A 231 4.86 23.00 -6.03
C THR A 231 5.44 24.07 -6.94
N ASP A 232 4.58 24.78 -7.68
CA ASP A 232 4.97 25.92 -8.49
C ASP A 232 4.87 27.26 -7.73
N ARG A 233 4.89 27.21 -6.41
CA ARG A 233 4.65 28.36 -5.52
C ARG A 233 5.66 29.47 -5.71
N GLN A 234 6.94 29.17 -5.89
CA GLN A 234 8.02 30.14 -6.03
C GLN A 234 8.67 30.14 -7.39
N GLY A 235 8.45 29.11 -8.20
CA GLY A 235 9.05 28.96 -9.52
C GLY A 235 8.45 29.88 -10.58
N MET A 236 9.18 30.09 -11.64
CA MET A 236 8.67 30.78 -12.82
C MET A 236 7.56 29.95 -13.48
N ARG A 237 6.45 30.61 -13.79
CA ARG A 237 5.34 30.02 -14.53
C ARG A 237 5.33 30.50 -15.96
N SER A 238 5.06 29.60 -16.89
CA SER A 238 4.86 29.95 -18.26
C SER A 238 3.51 30.62 -18.49
N HIS A 239 3.40 31.34 -19.60
CA HIS A 239 2.15 31.91 -20.07
C HIS A 239 1.10 30.79 -20.28
N GLY A 240 -0.12 31.00 -19.79
CA GLY A 240 -1.23 30.08 -19.95
C GLY A 240 -1.13 28.80 -19.11
N SER A 241 -0.29 28.79 -18.08
CA SER A 241 -0.12 27.65 -17.14
C SER A 241 0.41 26.36 -17.79
N TRP A 242 1.07 26.45 -18.92
CA TRP A 242 1.71 25.33 -19.60
C TRP A 242 3.17 25.20 -19.17
N GLY A 243 3.36 24.57 -18.03
CA GLY A 243 4.68 24.35 -17.45
C GLY A 243 5.06 25.42 -16.42
N ALA A 244 5.78 24.98 -15.44
CA ALA A 244 6.33 25.79 -14.35
C ALA A 244 7.66 25.20 -13.89
N GLN A 245 8.44 26.01 -13.19
CA GLN A 245 9.53 25.50 -12.37
C GLN A 245 8.94 25.10 -11.02
N TYR A 246 9.31 23.93 -10.55
CA TYR A 246 8.79 23.39 -9.31
C TYR A 246 9.88 23.35 -8.24
N ASP A 247 9.51 23.75 -7.03
CA ASP A 247 10.30 23.58 -5.83
C ASP A 247 9.79 22.36 -5.04
N ILE A 248 10.61 21.84 -4.15
CA ILE A 248 10.23 20.74 -3.25
C ILE A 248 9.92 21.32 -1.89
N TYR A 249 8.74 21.02 -1.40
CA TYR A 249 8.30 21.37 -0.05
C TYR A 249 8.15 20.11 0.80
N ALA A 250 8.34 20.27 2.11
CA ALA A 250 8.08 19.23 3.09
C ALA A 250 7.14 19.74 4.17
N LEU A 251 6.23 18.88 4.64
CA LEU A 251 5.34 19.12 5.76
C LEU A 251 5.54 18.02 6.80
N PHE A 252 5.86 18.40 8.02
CA PHE A 252 6.03 17.47 9.12
C PHE A 252 4.71 17.31 9.87
N LEU A 253 4.17 16.09 9.83
CA LEU A 253 2.92 15.72 10.50
C LEU A 253 3.14 15.39 11.97
N ASP A 254 4.36 14.95 12.32
CA ASP A 254 4.80 14.67 13.69
C ASP A 254 5.66 15.84 14.20
N PRO A 255 5.25 16.54 15.28
CA PRO A 255 6.01 17.65 15.85
C PRO A 255 7.43 17.25 16.28
N GLU A 256 7.63 16.06 16.82
CA GLU A 256 8.95 15.57 17.23
C GLU A 256 9.89 15.45 16.02
N ALA A 257 9.37 14.95 14.88
CA ALA A 257 10.16 14.88 13.65
C ALA A 257 10.53 16.26 13.11
N TRP A 258 9.65 17.27 13.29
CA TRP A 258 9.95 18.65 12.96
C TRP A 258 11.06 19.22 13.83
N ASP A 259 11.00 18.99 15.13
CA ASP A 259 12.04 19.44 16.05
C ASP A 259 13.38 18.79 15.73
N GLU A 260 13.41 17.46 15.48
CA GLU A 260 14.64 16.75 15.06
C GLU A 260 15.20 17.31 13.74
N PHE A 261 14.36 17.67 12.79
CA PHE A 261 14.79 18.24 11.51
C PHE A 261 15.51 19.58 11.66
N ARG A 262 15.08 20.40 12.61
CA ARG A 262 15.66 21.73 12.87
C ARG A 262 16.95 21.71 13.67
N MET A 263 17.28 20.59 14.32
CA MET A 263 18.49 20.45 15.14
C MET A 263 19.74 20.46 14.27
N ASN A 264 20.77 21.11 14.76
CA ASN A 264 22.12 20.93 14.20
C ASN A 264 22.67 19.52 14.53
N LYS A 265 23.83 19.17 13.96
CA LYS A 265 24.41 17.81 14.14
C LYS A 265 24.67 17.42 15.58
N GLU A 266 25.14 18.37 16.40
CA GLU A 266 25.47 18.16 17.81
C GLU A 266 24.18 17.98 18.64
N GLU A 267 23.21 18.85 18.46
CA GLU A 267 21.90 18.76 19.09
C GLU A 267 21.19 17.44 18.76
N LEU A 268 21.24 17.03 17.50
CA LEU A 268 20.61 15.78 17.06
C LEU A 268 21.32 14.55 17.68
N ALA A 269 22.65 14.57 17.80
CA ALA A 269 23.39 13.50 18.44
C ALA A 269 23.03 13.37 19.92
N LEU A 270 23.00 14.49 20.64
CA LEU A 270 22.62 14.53 22.05
C LEU A 270 21.16 14.08 22.25
N HIS A 271 20.24 14.54 21.39
CA HIS A 271 18.84 14.13 21.43
C HIS A 271 18.69 12.62 21.28
N LYS A 272 19.42 12.01 20.34
CA LYS A 272 19.41 10.56 20.13
C LYS A 272 19.93 9.79 21.35
N GLU A 273 21.01 10.25 21.98
CA GLU A 273 21.55 9.63 23.19
C GLU A 273 20.54 9.69 24.34
N ILE A 274 19.90 10.84 24.55
CA ILE A 274 18.87 11.01 25.59
C ILE A 274 17.68 10.05 25.32
N LYS A 275 17.23 9.97 24.08
CA LYS A 275 16.12 9.10 23.68
C LYS A 275 16.45 7.61 23.88
N GLU A 276 17.67 7.17 23.59
CA GLU A 276 18.13 5.82 23.88
C GLU A 276 18.18 5.52 25.38
N LEU A 277 18.67 6.46 26.17
CA LEU A 277 18.67 6.32 27.63
C LEU A 277 17.26 6.20 28.21
N GLN A 278 16.33 6.98 27.70
CA GLN A 278 14.92 6.92 28.10
C GLN A 278 14.32 5.55 27.76
N LYS A 279 14.51 5.07 26.54
CA LYS A 279 14.03 3.73 26.10
C LYS A 279 14.60 2.61 26.97
N ARG A 280 15.88 2.68 27.34
CA ARG A 280 16.50 1.69 28.24
C ARG A 280 15.88 1.72 29.62
N LYS A 281 15.62 2.90 30.17
CA LYS A 281 14.94 3.04 31.49
C LYS A 281 13.52 2.49 31.45
N GLU A 282 12.75 2.81 30.41
CA GLU A 282 11.38 2.29 30.26
C GLU A 282 11.36 0.77 30.09
N ALA A 283 12.31 0.20 29.34
CA ALA A 283 12.44 -1.25 29.19
C ALA A 283 12.80 -1.94 30.51
N GLU A 284 13.72 -1.34 31.29
CA GLU A 284 14.05 -1.85 32.63
C GLU A 284 12.88 -1.76 33.60
N GLU A 285 12.10 -0.68 33.56
CA GLU A 285 10.92 -0.52 34.40
C GLU A 285 9.82 -1.54 34.05
N LYS A 286 9.58 -1.77 32.74
CA LYS A 286 8.65 -2.81 32.27
C LYS A 286 9.10 -4.20 32.73
N ALA A 287 10.37 -4.54 32.53
CA ALA A 287 10.91 -5.82 33.00
C ALA A 287 10.83 -6.01 34.52
N LYS A 288 11.00 -4.93 35.30
CA LYS A 288 10.81 -4.95 36.76
C LYS A 288 9.33 -5.12 37.16
N ALA A 289 8.41 -4.52 36.39
CA ALA A 289 6.97 -4.63 36.62
C ALA A 289 6.47 -6.05 36.31
N GLU A 290 6.91 -6.64 35.19
CA GLU A 290 6.59 -8.03 34.83
C GLU A 290 7.09 -9.03 35.87
N LYS A 291 8.34 -8.93 36.32
CA LYS A 291 8.89 -9.76 37.40
C LYS A 291 8.16 -9.60 38.75
N LYS A 292 7.56 -8.43 39.01
CA LYS A 292 6.73 -8.22 40.21
C LYS A 292 5.35 -8.87 40.06
N GLN A 293 4.79 -8.92 38.85
CA GLN A 293 3.52 -9.61 38.58
C GLN A 293 3.67 -11.14 38.67
N GLU A 294 4.73 -11.70 38.08
CA GLU A 294 5.05 -13.12 38.17
C GLU A 294 5.23 -13.58 39.64
N LYS A 295 5.97 -12.78 40.44
CA LYS A 295 6.14 -13.09 41.89
C LYS A 295 4.86 -12.96 42.71
N LYS A 296 3.87 -12.17 42.25
CA LYS A 296 2.53 -12.12 42.92
C LYS A 296 1.65 -13.28 42.49
N GLY A 297 1.73 -13.74 41.25
CA GLY A 297 1.06 -14.92 40.74
C GLY A 297 1.50 -16.21 41.49
N ASP A 298 2.82 -16.41 41.61
CA ASP A 298 3.40 -17.55 42.34
C ASP A 298 3.04 -17.59 43.85
N LYS A 299 2.78 -16.43 44.46
CA LYS A 299 2.31 -16.39 45.86
C LYS A 299 0.81 -16.68 46.01
N ALA A 300 0.00 -16.36 44.99
CA ALA A 300 -1.43 -16.68 44.99
C ALA A 300 -1.66 -18.18 44.74
N ASP A 301 -0.88 -18.84 43.87
CA ASP A 301 -0.97 -20.28 43.62
C ASP A 301 -0.50 -21.15 44.79
N LYS A 302 0.42 -20.66 45.62
CA LYS A 302 0.85 -21.39 46.82
C LYS A 302 -0.17 -21.32 47.96
N ALA A 303 -1.07 -20.37 48.00
CA ALA A 303 -2.12 -20.26 49.00
C ALA A 303 -3.38 -21.09 48.67
N GLY A 304 -3.57 -21.52 47.43
CA GLY A 304 -4.76 -22.23 46.93
C GLY A 304 -4.66 -23.77 46.89
N LYS A 305 -3.47 -24.37 47.13
CA LYS A 305 -3.28 -25.84 47.07
C LYS A 305 -3.48 -26.53 48.41
N LYS A 306 -4.72 -26.49 48.92
CA LYS A 306 -5.26 -27.57 49.79
C LYS A 306 -6.69 -27.83 49.32
N GLY A 307 -6.85 -28.84 48.47
CA GLY A 307 -8.15 -29.44 48.17
C GLY A 307 -8.47 -29.60 46.70
N LYS A 308 -8.49 -30.87 46.31
CA LYS A 308 -9.10 -31.51 45.15
C LYS A 308 -8.25 -31.67 43.86
N LYS A 309 -7.93 -32.93 43.63
CA LYS A 309 -7.67 -33.54 42.33
C LYS A 309 -8.95 -33.54 41.49
N GLU A 310 -8.87 -33.04 40.27
CA GLU A 310 -9.63 -33.52 39.14
C GLU A 310 -8.84 -33.19 37.85
N GLU A 311 -8.64 -34.23 37.05
CA GLU A 311 -8.04 -34.18 35.71
C GLU A 311 -9.04 -33.53 34.73
N GLY A 312 -8.54 -32.69 33.84
CA GLY A 312 -9.30 -32.21 32.67
C GLY A 312 -8.74 -30.92 32.04
N ASP A 313 -8.24 -31.04 30.83
CA ASP A 313 -8.05 -30.01 29.81
C ASP A 313 -7.04 -28.85 30.04
N LYS A 314 -5.78 -29.13 29.70
CA LYS A 314 -4.72 -28.13 29.48
C LYS A 314 -4.33 -27.92 28.01
N LYS A 315 -5.24 -28.10 27.05
CA LYS A 315 -4.89 -27.93 25.63
C LYS A 315 -5.39 -26.65 24.97
N ASP A 316 -6.24 -25.84 25.58
CA ASP A 316 -6.93 -24.74 24.91
C ASP A 316 -6.39 -23.31 25.22
N GLU A 317 -5.59 -23.16 26.29
CA GLU A 317 -5.06 -21.83 26.64
C GLU A 317 -3.78 -21.43 25.85
N GLY A 318 -2.92 -22.38 25.54
CA GLY A 318 -1.70 -22.11 24.77
C GLY A 318 -1.95 -21.70 23.29
N GLU A 319 -3.06 -22.16 22.68
CA GLU A 319 -3.45 -21.73 21.33
C GLU A 319 -4.10 -20.34 21.30
N LYS A 320 -4.73 -19.91 22.38
CA LYS A 320 -5.32 -18.56 22.48
C LYS A 320 -4.27 -17.48 22.72
N GLU A 321 -3.24 -17.77 23.51
CA GLU A 321 -2.11 -16.85 23.72
C GLU A 321 -1.23 -16.73 22.47
N GLY A 322 -0.94 -17.83 21.78
CA GLY A 322 -0.21 -17.82 20.53
C GLY A 322 -0.95 -17.10 19.39
N LYS A 323 -2.30 -17.14 19.38
CA LYS A 323 -3.12 -16.38 18.42
C LYS A 323 -3.23 -14.89 18.80
N LYS A 324 -3.22 -14.55 20.07
CA LYS A 324 -3.17 -13.15 20.55
C LYS A 324 -1.81 -12.51 20.25
N ALA A 325 -0.70 -13.18 20.54
CA ALA A 325 0.64 -12.70 20.25
C ALA A 325 0.87 -12.49 18.73
N LYS A 326 0.43 -13.45 17.88
CA LYS A 326 0.47 -13.27 16.42
C LYS A 326 -0.48 -12.19 15.89
N ALA A 327 -1.56 -11.88 16.60
CA ALA A 327 -2.47 -10.78 16.22
C ALA A 327 -1.94 -9.40 16.64
N GLU A 328 -1.08 -9.34 17.65
CA GLU A 328 -0.38 -8.11 18.06
C GLU A 328 0.86 -7.82 17.20
N GLU A 329 1.58 -8.85 16.74
CA GLU A 329 2.72 -8.72 15.82
C GLU A 329 2.34 -8.14 14.43
N ASN A 330 1.07 -8.19 14.03
CA ASN A 330 0.59 -7.70 12.73
C ASN A 330 -0.18 -6.37 12.80
N LYS A 331 -0.12 -5.64 13.91
CA LYS A 331 -0.65 -4.28 13.96
C LYS A 331 0.40 -3.30 13.42
N LEU A 332 0.06 -2.67 12.31
CA LEU A 332 0.83 -1.53 11.79
C LEU A 332 0.90 -0.43 12.87
N PRO A 333 2.07 0.20 13.06
CA PRO A 333 2.21 1.29 14.02
C PRO A 333 1.31 2.45 13.61
N GLU A 334 0.50 2.93 14.53
CA GLU A 334 -0.38 4.06 14.31
C GLU A 334 0.42 5.36 14.12
N LEU A 335 0.13 6.07 13.04
CA LEU A 335 0.71 7.39 12.80
C LEU A 335 0.12 8.40 13.80
N LYS A 336 1.00 9.15 14.42
CA LYS A 336 0.65 10.31 15.22
C LYS A 336 0.66 11.53 14.30
N ILE A 337 -0.51 11.95 13.88
CA ILE A 337 -0.68 13.14 13.06
C ILE A 337 -1.23 14.24 13.92
N ASP A 338 -0.49 15.33 14.01
CA ASP A 338 -0.94 16.56 14.65
C ASP A 338 -1.38 17.54 13.55
N PHE A 339 -2.67 17.86 13.54
CA PHE A 339 -3.26 18.78 12.55
C PHE A 339 -3.24 20.25 13.02
N GLU A 340 -2.80 20.53 14.25
CA GLU A 340 -2.70 21.89 14.74
C GLU A 340 -1.44 22.56 14.17
N ASN A 341 -1.59 23.79 13.70
CA ASN A 341 -0.50 24.65 13.21
C ASN A 341 0.42 23.94 12.18
N LEU A 342 -0.18 23.24 11.22
CA LEU A 342 0.56 22.53 10.19
C LEU A 342 1.45 23.45 9.34
N GLU A 343 0.98 24.67 9.07
CA GLU A 343 1.72 25.68 8.32
C GLU A 343 3.07 26.05 8.95
N ASP A 344 3.20 25.98 10.28
CA ASP A 344 4.45 26.28 11.00
C ASP A 344 5.49 25.15 10.85
N ARG A 345 5.07 24.00 10.33
CA ARG A 345 5.92 22.82 10.11
C ARG A 345 6.14 22.50 8.62
N MET A 346 6.01 23.52 7.78
CA MET A 346 6.23 23.46 6.34
C MET A 346 7.57 24.13 5.98
N VAL A 347 8.35 23.50 5.14
CA VAL A 347 9.65 23.99 4.67
C VAL A 347 9.89 23.68 3.19
#